data_4150db14fe64559183b05f1cca4cc276
#
_entry.id   4150db14fe64559183b05f1cca4cc276
#
_cell.length_a   1.000
_cell.length_b   1.000
_cell.length_c   1.000
_cell.angle_alpha   90.00
_cell.angle_beta   90.00
_cell.angle_gamma   90.00
#
_symmetry.space_group_name_H-M   'P 1'
#
loop_
_entity.id
_entity.type
_entity.pdbx_description
1 polymer ?
#
loop_
_entity_poly.entity_id
_entity_poly.type
_entity_poly.pdbx_seq_one_letter_code
_entity_poly.pdbx_strand_id
1 'polypeptide(L)' 'EKESEFRVGDTVISPSFGYGRVTRISGSGEMTVLTIMFGVREKKIVAKFGKLTKG' A
#
# COMPACT_ATOMS: atom_id res chain seq x y z
N GLU A 1 17.83 5.93 -4.49
CA GLU A 1 17.14 5.53 -4.72
C GLU A 1 15.93 5.79 -4.21
N LYS A 2 15.06 5.39 -4.33
CA LYS A 2 13.99 5.73 -3.89
C LYS A 2 13.48 4.93 -2.98
N GLU A 3 13.00 5.33 -1.98
CA GLU A 3 12.51 4.58 -1.11
C GLU A 3 11.17 4.27 -1.39
N SER A 4 10.28 4.12 -0.57
CA SER A 4 8.89 3.82 -0.77
C SER A 4 8.23 4.95 -1.47
N GLU A 5 7.42 4.64 -2.45
CA GLU A 5 6.70 5.64 -3.13
C GLU A 5 5.40 5.96 -2.44
N PHE A 6 5.05 5.23 -1.40
CA PHE A 6 3.76 5.40 -0.74
C PHE A 6 3.93 5.99 0.64
N ARG A 7 2.95 6.73 1.12
CA ARG A 7 2.97 7.32 2.44
C ARG A 7 1.63 7.10 3.09
N VAL A 8 1.61 7.14 4.39
CA VAL A 8 0.37 7.03 5.14
C VAL A 8 -0.56 8.15 4.67
N GLY A 9 -1.78 7.81 4.36
CA GLY A 9 -2.77 8.77 3.87
C GLY A 9 -2.94 8.74 2.37
N ASP A 10 -2.02 8.07 1.64
CA ASP A 10 -2.14 8.02 0.21
C ASP A 10 -3.30 7.14 -0.21
N THR A 11 -3.92 7.49 -1.31
CA THR A 11 -4.91 6.63 -1.93
C THR A 11 -4.19 5.78 -2.96
N VAL A 12 -4.48 4.49 -2.96
CA VAL A 12 -3.85 3.57 -3.89
C VAL A 12 -4.92 2.75 -4.59
N ILE A 13 -4.58 2.18 -5.71
CA ILE A 13 -5.49 1.35 -6.47
C ILE A 13 -4.84 -0.01 -6.59
N SER A 14 -5.56 -1.04 -6.16
CA SER A 14 -5.10 -2.42 -6.25
C SER A 14 -5.85 -3.10 -7.37
N PRO A 15 -5.17 -3.89 -8.21
CA PRO A 15 -5.85 -4.61 -9.26
C PRO A 15 -6.90 -5.59 -8.71
N SER A 16 -6.68 -6.09 -7.50
CA SER A 16 -7.60 -7.06 -6.93
C SER A 16 -8.66 -6.45 -6.02
N PHE A 17 -8.32 -5.39 -5.32
CA PHE A 17 -9.22 -4.86 -4.30
C PHE A 17 -9.76 -3.47 -4.60
N GLY A 18 -9.29 -2.83 -5.62
CA GLY A 18 -9.80 -1.50 -5.97
C GLY A 18 -9.10 -0.40 -5.19
N TYR A 19 -9.85 0.65 -4.86
CA TYR A 19 -9.27 1.79 -4.18
C TYR A 19 -9.11 1.53 -2.69
N GLY A 20 -8.02 1.98 -2.14
CA GLY A 20 -7.80 1.88 -0.72
C GLY A 20 -6.97 3.03 -0.24
N ARG A 21 -6.80 3.14 1.07
CA ARG A 21 -6.00 4.20 1.67
C ARG A 21 -4.96 3.58 2.57
N VAL A 22 -3.73 4.03 2.45
CA VAL A 22 -2.64 3.51 3.26
C VAL A 22 -2.78 4.07 4.66
N THR A 23 -2.85 3.20 5.66
CA THR A 23 -2.98 3.61 7.04
C THR A 23 -1.73 3.36 7.85
N ARG A 24 -0.84 2.48 7.38
CA ARG A 24 0.39 2.22 8.10
C ARG A 24 1.41 1.65 7.14
N ILE A 25 2.66 1.96 7.36
CA ILE A 25 3.75 1.43 6.57
C ILE A 25 4.76 0.86 7.55
N SER A 26 5.21 -0.37 7.30
CA SER A 26 6.21 -0.97 8.15
C SER A 26 7.24 -1.66 7.26
N GLY A 27 8.37 -2.00 7.83
CA GLY A 27 9.47 -2.60 7.09
C GLY A 27 10.20 -1.54 6.28
N SER A 28 11.11 -1.98 5.44
CA SER A 28 11.86 -1.06 4.63
C SER A 28 12.34 -1.78 3.38
N GLY A 29 12.67 -1.00 2.37
CA GLY A 29 13.18 -1.54 1.12
C GLY A 29 12.23 -2.52 0.51
N GLU A 30 12.72 -3.68 0.14
CA GLU A 30 11.90 -4.67 -0.49
C GLU A 30 10.94 -5.33 0.46
N MET A 31 11.14 -5.12 1.75
CA MET A 31 10.27 -5.73 2.75
C MET A 31 9.22 -4.73 3.26
N THR A 32 9.02 -3.65 2.56
CA THR A 32 8.01 -2.68 2.97
C THR A 32 6.62 -3.29 2.87
N VAL A 33 5.88 -3.19 3.94
CA VAL A 33 4.53 -3.71 4.00
C VAL A 33 3.59 -2.54 4.23
N LEU A 34 2.57 -2.44 3.42
CA LEU A 34 1.59 -1.39 3.53
C LEU A 34 0.32 -1.96 4.10
N THR A 35 -0.21 -1.30 5.11
CA THR A 35 -1.53 -1.65 5.63
C THR A 35 -2.50 -0.70 4.95
N ILE A 36 -3.46 -1.25 4.23
CA ILE A 36 -4.35 -0.46 3.41
C ILE A 36 -5.78 -0.82 3.75
N MET A 37 -6.59 0.20 3.89
CA MET A 37 -7.98 0.00 4.18
C MET A 37 -8.76 0.10 2.87
N PHE A 38 -9.36 -0.98 2.44
CA PHE A 38 -10.19 -1.03 1.25
C PHE A 38 -11.64 -1.07 1.70
N GLY A 39 -12.24 0.11 1.80
CA GLY A 39 -13.58 0.19 2.35
C GLY A 39 -13.54 -0.16 3.82
N VAL A 40 -14.14 -1.26 4.20
CA VAL A 40 -14.12 -1.69 5.60
C VAL A 40 -13.14 -2.83 5.82
N ARG A 41 -12.38 -3.22 4.80
CA ARG A 41 -11.46 -4.33 4.95
C ARG A 41 -10.05 -3.82 5.03
N GLU A 42 -9.28 -4.33 5.97
CA GLU A 42 -7.90 -3.95 6.12
C GLU A 42 -7.05 -5.05 5.58
N LYS A 43 -6.08 -4.72 4.72
CA LYS A 43 -5.20 -5.70 4.14
C LYS A 43 -3.77 -5.24 4.29
N LYS A 44 -2.85 -6.19 4.48
CA LYS A 44 -1.44 -5.90 4.54
C LYS A 44 -0.82 -6.43 3.28
N ILE A 45 -0.17 -5.58 2.52
CA ILE A 45 0.35 -5.92 1.22
C ILE A 45 1.80 -5.52 1.14
N VAL A 46 2.64 -6.43 0.70
CA VAL A 46 4.04 -6.12 0.48
C VAL A 46 4.11 -5.26 -0.77
N ALA A 47 4.66 -4.06 -0.63
CA ALA A 47 4.63 -3.09 -1.72
C ALA A 47 5.23 -3.64 -2.99
N LYS A 48 6.28 -4.44 -2.85
CA LYS A 48 6.96 -4.98 -4.00
C LYS A 48 6.07 -5.88 -4.84
N PHE A 49 5.16 -6.61 -4.21
CA PHE A 49 4.35 -7.57 -4.93
C PHE A 49 2.91 -7.11 -5.17
N GLY A 50 2.53 -6.02 -4.65
CA GLY A 50 1.12 -5.63 -4.68
C GLY A 50 0.67 -4.99 -5.98
N LYS A 51 1.61 -4.52 -6.80
CA LYS A 51 1.27 -3.87 -8.05
C LYS A 51 0.33 -2.71 -7.84
N LEU A 52 0.53 -1.99 -6.74
CA LEU A 52 -0.33 -0.87 -6.42
C LEU A 52 0.08 0.36 -7.19
N THR A 53 -0.89 1.19 -7.52
CA THR A 53 -0.60 2.47 -8.14
C THR A 53 -1.24 3.55 -7.29
N LYS A 54 -0.71 4.74 -7.38
CA LYS A 54 -1.29 5.85 -6.63
C LYS A 54 -2.53 6.31 -7.33
N GLY A 55 -3.53 6.57 -6.55
CA GLY A 55 -4.83 7.00 -7.07
C GLY A 55 -5.03 8.47 -7.21
#